data_689c21809d17fbd40554d55330430d89
#
_entry.id   689c21809d17fbd40554d55330430d89
#
_cell.length_a   1.000
_cell.length_b   1.000
_cell.length_c   1.000
_cell.angle_alpha   90.00
_cell.angle_beta   90.00
_cell.angle_gamma   90.00
#
_symmetry.space_group_name_H-M   'P 1'
#
loop_
_entity.id
_entity.type
_entity.pdbx_description
1 polymer ?
#
loop_
_entity_poly.entity_id
_entity_poly.type
_entity_poly.pdbx_seq_one_letter_code
_entity_poly.pdbx_strand_id
1 'polypeptide(L)'
;MTAPPLAPAPRRFVVWTVAVLAFLYYLTPIAAGLAAGRPLPWSFVLLLVLPAIAALVALPWRERAPIAIALVIAALWVPSPGVLGAAIVAQESVARRRSLTSALTTGAVLIAAKVLELFASASGAAATALSFELALAIAGVVIATLIGLLASSRAQAQHDRESAEQARREAEASRINEARMAERERIAREMHDVVAHRLSLVALHAGGLAYRTNLTADEAQAAARMIQLNAQASL
;
A
#
# COMPACT_ATOMS: atom_id res chain seq x y z
N MET A 1 -3.44 -7.38 -12.69
CA MET A 1 -2.47 -6.32 -12.31
C MET A 1 -3.21 -5.00 -12.34
N THR A 2 -3.82 -4.59 -11.22
CA THR A 2 -4.49 -3.31 -11.05
C THR A 2 -3.44 -2.22 -10.87
N ALA A 3 -3.50 -1.16 -11.66
CA ALA A 3 -2.61 -0.01 -11.52
C ALA A 3 -2.74 0.56 -10.08
N PRO A 4 -1.62 0.90 -9.42
CA PRO A 4 -1.68 1.48 -8.07
C PRO A 4 -2.47 2.80 -8.12
N PRO A 5 -3.26 3.11 -7.07
CA PRO A 5 -4.06 4.33 -7.00
C PRO A 5 -3.16 5.56 -7.18
N LEU A 6 -3.60 6.49 -8.01
CA LEU A 6 -2.92 7.75 -8.26
C LEU A 6 -2.69 8.47 -6.93
N ALA A 7 -1.45 8.93 -6.68
CA ALA A 7 -1.12 9.72 -5.48
C ALA A 7 -2.12 10.88 -5.34
N PRO A 8 -2.60 11.18 -4.12
CA PRO A 8 -3.55 12.27 -3.88
C PRO A 8 -3.00 13.59 -4.44
N ALA A 9 -3.88 14.35 -5.07
CA ALA A 9 -3.58 15.59 -5.79
C ALA A 9 -2.64 16.59 -5.06
N PRO A 10 -2.72 16.79 -3.70
CA PRO A 10 -1.85 17.72 -2.99
C PRO A 10 -0.36 17.33 -3.05
N ARG A 11 -0.04 16.04 -3.13
CA ARG A 11 1.35 15.57 -3.14
C ARG A 11 2.03 15.81 -4.49
N ARG A 12 1.31 15.71 -5.59
CA ARG A 12 1.82 16.07 -6.92
C ARG A 12 2.16 17.55 -6.97
N PHE A 13 1.31 18.39 -6.39
CA PHE A 13 1.52 19.83 -6.32
C PHE A 13 2.80 20.20 -5.57
N VAL A 14 3.02 19.65 -4.37
CA VAL A 14 4.25 19.91 -3.57
C VAL A 14 5.51 19.53 -4.33
N VAL A 15 5.51 18.39 -4.99
CA VAL A 15 6.64 17.90 -5.78
C VAL A 15 6.99 18.86 -6.93
N TRP A 16 5.98 19.31 -7.69
CA TRP A 16 6.19 20.29 -8.75
C TRP A 16 6.62 21.64 -8.22
N THR A 17 6.07 22.07 -7.09
CA THR A 17 6.46 23.34 -6.44
C THR A 17 7.94 23.33 -6.07
N VAL A 18 8.44 22.26 -5.45
CA VAL A 18 9.87 22.12 -5.10
C VAL A 18 10.76 22.16 -6.33
N ALA A 19 10.40 21.42 -7.40
CA ALA A 19 11.20 21.40 -8.61
C ALA A 19 11.24 22.75 -9.31
N VAL A 20 10.12 23.44 -9.40
CA VAL A 20 10.00 24.77 -10.03
C VAL A 20 10.69 25.84 -9.20
N LEU A 21 10.54 25.85 -7.87
CA LEU A 21 11.22 26.83 -6.99
C LEU A 21 12.72 26.68 -7.06
N ALA A 22 13.26 25.44 -7.06
CA ALA A 22 14.68 25.20 -7.23
C ALA A 22 15.17 25.68 -8.61
N PHE A 23 14.42 25.47 -9.67
CA PHE A 23 14.75 25.99 -11.00
C PHE A 23 14.76 27.51 -11.01
N LEU A 24 13.75 28.19 -10.45
CA LEU A 24 13.67 29.65 -10.38
C LEU A 24 14.84 30.24 -9.58
N TYR A 25 15.26 29.58 -8.49
CA TYR A 25 16.42 30.00 -7.73
C TYR A 25 17.68 30.05 -8.59
N TYR A 26 17.89 29.06 -9.46
CA TYR A 26 19.06 29.04 -10.38
C TYR A 26 18.95 30.00 -11.56
N LEU A 27 17.81 30.62 -11.80
CA LEU A 27 17.67 31.73 -12.76
C LEU A 27 18.09 33.09 -12.17
N THR A 28 18.22 33.21 -10.85
CA THR A 28 18.55 34.50 -10.19
C THR A 28 19.88 35.11 -10.64
N PRO A 29 21.00 34.34 -10.82
CA PRO A 29 22.25 34.93 -11.31
C PRO A 29 22.16 35.41 -12.76
N ILE A 30 21.33 34.78 -13.58
CA ILE A 30 21.07 35.24 -14.96
C ILE A 30 20.33 36.58 -14.92
N ALA A 31 19.26 36.66 -14.13
CA ALA A 31 18.47 37.87 -13.96
C ALA A 31 19.32 39.02 -13.40
N ALA A 32 20.17 38.76 -12.40
CA ALA A 32 21.07 39.73 -11.84
C ALA A 32 22.16 40.21 -12.84
N GLY A 33 22.69 39.30 -13.67
CA GLY A 33 23.64 39.65 -14.74
C GLY A 33 23.01 40.58 -15.79
N LEU A 34 21.79 40.25 -16.24
CA LEU A 34 21.01 41.08 -17.18
C LEU A 34 20.69 42.45 -16.59
N ALA A 35 20.24 42.49 -15.32
CA ALA A 35 19.97 43.76 -14.63
C ALA A 35 21.22 44.64 -14.46
N ALA A 36 22.40 44.02 -14.34
CA ALA A 36 23.69 44.71 -14.27
C ALA A 36 24.23 45.14 -15.65
N GLY A 37 23.46 44.95 -16.72
CA GLY A 37 23.86 45.28 -18.10
C GLY A 37 25.00 44.42 -18.66
N ARG A 38 25.31 43.25 -18.06
CA ARG A 38 26.34 42.34 -18.53
C ARG A 38 25.78 41.46 -19.66
N PRO A 39 26.36 41.49 -20.88
CA PRO A 39 25.94 40.61 -21.96
C PRO A 39 26.27 39.16 -21.58
N LEU A 40 25.25 38.35 -21.34
CA LEU A 40 25.43 36.92 -21.20
C LEU A 40 25.39 36.24 -22.56
N PRO A 41 26.39 35.40 -22.92
CA PRO A 41 26.38 34.70 -24.19
C PRO A 41 25.16 33.76 -24.24
N TRP A 42 24.40 33.82 -25.29
CA TRP A 42 23.21 32.97 -25.51
C TRP A 42 23.49 31.48 -25.36
N SER A 43 24.70 31.03 -25.75
CA SER A 43 25.14 29.65 -25.53
C SER A 43 25.15 29.24 -24.05
N PHE A 44 25.58 30.13 -23.17
CA PHE A 44 25.58 29.88 -21.72
C PHE A 44 24.16 29.79 -21.18
N VAL A 45 23.28 30.70 -21.59
CA VAL A 45 21.86 30.66 -21.18
C VAL A 45 21.19 29.38 -21.63
N LEU A 46 21.41 28.98 -22.90
CA LEU A 46 20.86 27.74 -23.45
C LEU A 46 21.39 26.50 -22.72
N LEU A 47 22.69 26.44 -22.43
CA LEU A 47 23.33 25.33 -21.72
C LEU A 47 22.79 25.19 -20.29
N LEU A 48 22.41 26.28 -19.64
CA LEU A 48 21.86 26.28 -18.30
C LEU A 48 20.36 25.92 -18.26
N VAL A 49 19.58 26.47 -19.18
CA VAL A 49 18.10 26.40 -19.16
C VAL A 49 17.57 25.14 -19.82
N LEU A 50 18.10 24.73 -20.95
CA LEU A 50 17.56 23.58 -21.70
C LEU A 50 17.62 22.26 -20.92
N PRO A 51 18.73 21.87 -20.25
CA PRO A 51 18.75 20.64 -19.48
C PRO A 51 17.78 20.67 -18.27
N ALA A 52 17.61 21.83 -17.64
CA ALA A 52 16.66 21.98 -16.54
C ALA A 52 15.21 21.83 -16.98
N ILE A 53 14.86 22.41 -18.13
CA ILE A 53 13.54 22.20 -18.75
C ILE A 53 13.34 20.73 -19.14
N ALA A 54 14.36 20.12 -19.77
CA ALA A 54 14.31 18.70 -20.14
C ALA A 54 14.12 17.79 -18.92
N ALA A 55 14.79 18.09 -17.80
CA ALA A 55 14.61 17.36 -16.56
C ALA A 55 13.19 17.51 -15.99
N LEU A 56 12.61 18.73 -16.02
CA LEU A 56 11.23 18.96 -15.59
C LEU A 56 10.23 18.21 -16.50
N VAL A 57 10.43 18.25 -17.81
CA VAL A 57 9.59 17.51 -18.78
C VAL A 57 9.69 16.00 -18.57
N ALA A 58 10.85 15.47 -18.18
CA ALA A 58 11.03 14.04 -17.90
C ALA A 58 10.36 13.56 -16.60
N LEU A 59 10.08 14.45 -15.62
CA LEU A 59 9.52 14.08 -14.32
C LEU A 59 8.18 13.30 -14.36
N PRO A 60 7.22 13.55 -15.24
CA PRO A 60 5.99 12.75 -15.29
C PRO A 60 6.23 11.26 -15.53
N TRP A 61 7.28 10.87 -16.26
CA TRP A 61 7.62 9.47 -16.53
C TRP A 61 8.32 8.75 -15.37
N ARG A 62 8.74 9.49 -14.32
CA ARG A 62 9.37 8.89 -13.11
C ARG A 62 8.51 7.81 -12.46
N GLU A 63 7.18 7.86 -12.65
CA GLU A 63 6.27 6.85 -12.11
C GLU A 63 6.35 5.51 -12.88
N ARG A 64 6.74 5.54 -14.16
CA ARG A 64 6.87 4.33 -15.00
C ARG A 64 8.27 3.73 -14.94
N ALA A 65 9.30 4.59 -14.96
CA ALA A 65 10.71 4.18 -15.02
C ALA A 65 11.58 5.01 -14.06
N PRO A 66 11.44 4.86 -12.73
CA PRO A 66 12.05 5.77 -11.76
C PRO A 66 13.58 5.78 -11.85
N ILE A 67 14.24 4.64 -12.03
CA ILE A 67 15.70 4.55 -12.14
C ILE A 67 16.18 5.19 -13.43
N ALA A 68 15.55 4.87 -14.57
CA ALA A 68 15.95 5.43 -15.88
C ALA A 68 15.82 6.96 -15.87
N ILE A 69 14.73 7.50 -15.33
CA ILE A 69 14.54 8.95 -15.22
C ILE A 69 15.55 9.58 -14.25
N ALA A 70 15.88 8.94 -13.12
CA ALA A 70 16.91 9.42 -12.23
C ALA A 70 18.31 9.49 -12.92
N LEU A 71 18.66 8.50 -13.72
CA LEU A 71 19.90 8.49 -14.50
C LEU A 71 19.92 9.57 -15.59
N VAL A 72 18.81 9.77 -16.32
CA VAL A 72 18.68 10.87 -17.28
C VAL A 72 18.83 12.22 -16.59
N ILE A 73 18.19 12.41 -15.44
CA ILE A 73 18.31 13.64 -14.65
C ILE A 73 19.74 13.84 -14.15
N ALA A 74 20.43 12.78 -13.72
CA ALA A 74 21.84 12.85 -13.33
C ALA A 74 22.73 13.31 -14.50
N ALA A 75 22.51 12.81 -15.70
CA ALA A 75 23.24 13.25 -16.91
C ALA A 75 22.96 14.71 -17.27
N LEU A 76 21.70 15.16 -17.13
CA LEU A 76 21.32 16.55 -17.36
C LEU A 76 21.82 17.51 -16.29
N TRP A 77 22.18 17.01 -15.10
CA TRP A 77 22.72 17.84 -14.02
C TRP A 77 24.13 18.34 -14.29
N VAL A 78 24.96 17.56 -14.98
CA VAL A 78 26.37 17.93 -15.28
C VAL A 78 26.48 19.29 -16.00
N PRO A 79 25.67 19.59 -17.05
CA PRO A 79 25.72 20.90 -17.70
C PRO A 79 24.91 22.00 -16.99
N SER A 80 24.01 21.66 -16.03
CA SER A 80 23.07 22.64 -15.48
C SER A 80 22.75 22.41 -14.00
N PRO A 81 23.16 23.31 -13.08
CA PRO A 81 22.80 23.23 -11.67
C PRO A 81 21.30 23.40 -11.42
N GLY A 82 20.54 23.97 -12.36
CA GLY A 82 19.08 24.13 -12.27
C GLY A 82 18.29 22.84 -12.21
N VAL A 83 18.93 21.70 -12.42
CA VAL A 83 18.34 20.33 -12.36
C VAL A 83 18.18 19.83 -10.92
N LEU A 84 18.75 20.47 -9.89
CA LEU A 84 18.73 20.03 -8.49
C LEU A 84 17.32 19.64 -8.00
N GLY A 85 16.33 20.48 -8.25
CA GLY A 85 14.96 20.20 -7.82
C GLY A 85 14.37 18.93 -8.46
N ALA A 86 14.64 18.73 -9.75
CA ALA A 86 14.21 17.53 -10.46
C ALA A 86 14.95 16.28 -9.93
N ALA A 87 16.22 16.40 -9.57
CA ALA A 87 17.01 15.32 -9.00
C ALA A 87 16.49 14.88 -7.62
N ILE A 88 16.13 15.80 -6.73
CA ILE A 88 15.51 15.53 -5.43
C ILE A 88 14.20 14.76 -5.62
N VAL A 89 13.35 15.20 -6.55
CA VAL A 89 12.07 14.57 -6.85
C VAL A 89 12.24 13.18 -7.47
N ALA A 90 13.19 13.01 -8.38
CA ALA A 90 13.50 11.71 -8.95
C ALA A 90 14.00 10.73 -7.89
N GLN A 91 14.90 11.17 -7.01
CA GLN A 91 15.43 10.37 -5.92
C GLN A 91 14.32 9.92 -4.95
N GLU A 92 13.40 10.81 -4.55
CA GLU A 92 12.23 10.44 -3.72
C GLU A 92 11.41 9.34 -4.37
N SER A 93 11.18 9.42 -5.68
CA SER A 93 10.39 8.43 -6.40
C SER A 93 11.07 7.06 -6.50
N VAL A 94 12.40 7.01 -6.63
CA VAL A 94 13.18 5.76 -6.59
C VAL A 94 13.14 5.16 -5.19
N ALA A 95 13.41 5.94 -4.14
CA ALA A 95 13.41 5.48 -2.75
C ALA A 95 12.05 4.94 -2.30
N ARG A 96 10.95 5.51 -2.80
CA ARG A 96 9.59 5.07 -2.49
C ARG A 96 9.19 3.77 -3.16
N ARG A 97 9.69 3.48 -4.36
CA ARG A 97 9.18 2.38 -5.21
C ARG A 97 10.14 1.21 -5.36
N ARG A 98 11.38 1.36 -4.93
CA ARG A 98 12.45 0.39 -5.16
C ARG A 98 13.15 -0.01 -3.87
N SER A 99 14.07 -0.96 -3.98
CA SER A 99 14.88 -1.43 -2.85
C SER A 99 15.81 -0.32 -2.33
N LEU A 100 16.25 -0.45 -1.08
CA LEU A 100 17.23 0.45 -0.47
C LEU A 100 18.51 0.53 -1.32
N THR A 101 18.95 -0.58 -1.89
CA THR A 101 20.15 -0.64 -2.74
C THR A 101 19.99 0.24 -3.99
N SER A 102 18.83 0.20 -4.66
CA SER A 102 18.59 1.07 -5.83
C SER A 102 18.48 2.55 -5.46
N ALA A 103 17.94 2.87 -4.28
CA ALA A 103 17.91 4.24 -3.78
C ALA A 103 19.32 4.76 -3.44
N LEU A 104 20.17 3.94 -2.83
CA LEU A 104 21.56 4.31 -2.52
C LEU A 104 22.41 4.45 -3.80
N THR A 105 22.29 3.53 -4.75
CA THR A 105 23.05 3.62 -6.01
C THR A 105 22.64 4.84 -6.84
N THR A 106 21.35 5.12 -7.00
CA THR A 106 20.92 6.32 -7.73
C THR A 106 21.29 7.61 -6.99
N GLY A 107 21.22 7.63 -5.65
CA GLY A 107 21.69 8.76 -4.85
C GLY A 107 23.20 9.01 -5.02
N ALA A 108 24.02 7.96 -5.03
CA ALA A 108 25.44 8.06 -5.29
C ALA A 108 25.75 8.61 -6.70
N VAL A 109 25.00 8.16 -7.72
CA VAL A 109 25.13 8.66 -9.09
C VAL A 109 24.76 10.16 -9.18
N LEU A 110 23.69 10.59 -8.50
CA LEU A 110 23.30 12.00 -8.46
C LEU A 110 24.37 12.87 -7.77
N ILE A 111 24.95 12.40 -6.66
CA ILE A 111 26.05 13.10 -5.98
C ILE A 111 27.30 13.14 -6.87
N ALA A 112 27.63 12.04 -7.56
CA ALA A 112 28.74 12.01 -8.49
C ALA A 112 28.55 13.00 -9.68
N ALA A 113 27.34 13.10 -10.20
CA ALA A 113 26.99 14.09 -11.23
C ALA A 113 27.18 15.53 -10.71
N LYS A 114 26.78 15.81 -9.46
CA LYS A 114 27.01 17.12 -8.82
C LYS A 114 28.50 17.43 -8.63
N VAL A 115 29.28 16.46 -8.19
CA VAL A 115 30.73 16.59 -8.06
C VAL A 115 31.39 16.89 -9.41
N LEU A 116 30.96 16.18 -10.47
CA LEU A 116 31.47 16.40 -11.83
C LEU A 116 31.11 17.80 -12.37
N GLU A 117 29.88 18.26 -12.10
CA GLU A 117 29.43 19.62 -12.45
C GLU A 117 30.30 20.68 -11.74
N LEU A 118 30.58 20.49 -10.43
CA LEU A 118 31.45 21.40 -9.67
C LEU A 118 32.86 21.45 -10.23
N PHE A 119 33.44 20.32 -10.62
CA PHE A 119 34.74 20.29 -11.28
C PHE A 119 34.73 21.00 -12.64
N ALA A 120 33.67 20.84 -13.43
CA ALA A 120 33.53 21.49 -14.73
C ALA A 120 33.37 23.02 -14.59
N SER A 121 32.73 23.49 -13.52
CA SER A 121 32.44 24.91 -13.27
C SER A 121 33.50 25.62 -12.43
N ALA A 122 34.52 24.91 -11.90
CA ALA A 122 35.51 25.38 -10.91
C ALA A 122 36.49 26.47 -11.38
N SER A 123 36.32 27.07 -12.56
CA SER A 123 37.11 28.16 -13.03
C SER A 123 36.87 29.48 -12.26
N GLY A 124 37.39 29.56 -11.00
CA GLY A 124 37.43 30.80 -10.24
C GLY A 124 36.41 31.02 -9.15
N ALA A 125 35.55 30.03 -8.83
CA ALA A 125 34.64 30.13 -7.70
C ALA A 125 35.33 29.89 -6.38
N ALA A 126 34.95 30.65 -5.33
CA ALA A 126 35.51 30.45 -3.98
C ALA A 126 35.16 29.04 -3.46
N ALA A 127 36.14 28.33 -2.89
CA ALA A 127 36.00 26.99 -2.35
C ALA A 127 34.82 26.85 -1.36
N THR A 128 34.50 27.92 -0.63
CA THR A 128 33.35 27.99 0.28
C THR A 128 31.98 27.89 -0.43
N ALA A 129 31.86 28.50 -1.61
CA ALA A 129 30.61 28.42 -2.39
C ALA A 129 30.41 27.01 -2.94
N LEU A 130 31.46 26.36 -3.44
CA LEU A 130 31.44 24.98 -3.93
C LEU A 130 31.10 23.98 -2.83
N SER A 131 31.66 24.15 -1.62
CA SER A 131 31.35 23.28 -0.48
C SER A 131 29.91 23.41 -0.01
N PHE A 132 29.34 24.62 -0.03
CA PHE A 132 27.95 24.86 0.32
C PHE A 132 26.97 24.22 -0.67
N GLU A 133 27.20 24.35 -1.98
CA GLU A 133 26.38 23.73 -3.00
C GLU A 133 26.41 22.20 -2.93
N LEU A 134 27.58 21.61 -2.70
CA LEU A 134 27.71 20.17 -2.53
C LEU A 134 26.98 19.69 -1.26
N ALA A 135 27.11 20.41 -0.15
CA ALA A 135 26.39 20.09 1.08
C ALA A 135 24.87 20.14 0.89
N LEU A 136 24.38 21.15 0.18
CA LEU A 136 22.96 21.29 -0.14
C LEU A 136 22.45 20.14 -1.01
N ALA A 137 23.23 19.73 -2.02
CA ALA A 137 22.88 18.61 -2.87
C ALA A 137 22.85 17.28 -2.10
N ILE A 138 23.85 17.02 -1.27
CA ILE A 138 23.89 15.83 -0.40
C ILE A 138 22.70 15.83 0.55
N ALA A 139 22.44 16.94 1.24
CA ALA A 139 21.30 17.06 2.14
C ALA A 139 19.97 16.81 1.40
N GLY A 140 19.79 17.38 0.22
CA GLY A 140 18.60 17.18 -0.63
C GLY A 140 18.40 15.70 -1.02
N VAL A 141 19.45 15.03 -1.47
CA VAL A 141 19.40 13.59 -1.83
C VAL A 141 19.10 12.73 -0.62
N VAL A 142 19.72 12.99 0.53
CA VAL A 142 19.49 12.25 1.78
C VAL A 142 18.07 12.44 2.26
N ILE A 143 17.59 13.68 2.34
CA ILE A 143 16.21 13.99 2.77
C ILE A 143 15.20 13.34 1.82
N ALA A 144 15.39 13.44 0.51
CA ALA A 144 14.52 12.80 -0.47
C ALA A 144 14.48 11.28 -0.31
N THR A 145 15.63 10.67 -0.07
CA THR A 145 15.74 9.23 0.20
C THR A 145 14.98 8.85 1.47
N LEU A 146 15.17 9.57 2.58
CA LEU A 146 14.47 9.32 3.84
C LEU A 146 12.95 9.47 3.70
N ILE A 147 12.50 10.54 3.05
CA ILE A 147 11.06 10.76 2.79
C ILE A 147 10.48 9.62 1.94
N GLY A 148 11.19 9.19 0.90
CA GLY A 148 10.78 8.08 0.05
C GLY A 148 10.67 6.76 0.81
N LEU A 149 11.66 6.42 1.63
CA LEU A 149 11.67 5.22 2.46
C LEU A 149 10.58 5.24 3.53
N LEU A 150 10.40 6.38 4.22
CA LEU A 150 9.30 6.54 5.19
C LEU A 150 7.92 6.41 4.52
N ALA A 151 7.77 6.92 3.31
CA ALA A 151 6.52 6.80 2.57
C ALA A 151 6.23 5.35 2.16
N SER A 152 7.26 4.60 1.73
CA SER A 152 7.13 3.17 1.38
C SER A 152 6.81 2.31 2.60
N SER A 153 7.50 2.53 3.73
CA SER A 153 7.26 1.76 4.95
C SER A 153 5.86 2.00 5.53
N ARG A 154 5.36 3.24 5.47
CA ARG A 154 3.97 3.55 5.87
C ARG A 154 2.94 2.90 4.97
N ALA A 155 3.17 2.92 3.66
CA ALA A 155 2.26 2.28 2.70
C ALA A 155 2.21 0.76 2.91
N GLN A 156 3.36 0.14 3.18
CA GLN A 156 3.44 -1.28 3.48
C GLN A 156 2.74 -1.63 4.80
N ALA A 157 2.98 -0.87 5.86
CA ALA A 157 2.30 -1.07 7.15
C ALA A 157 0.77 -0.90 7.06
N GLN A 158 0.27 -0.02 6.19
CA GLN A 158 -1.17 0.11 5.94
C GLN A 158 -1.71 -1.13 5.22
N HIS A 159 -1.04 -1.59 4.17
CA HIS A 159 -1.45 -2.79 3.44
C HIS A 159 -1.46 -4.04 4.34
N ASP A 160 -0.43 -4.19 5.19
CA ASP A 160 -0.34 -5.30 6.14
C ASP A 160 -1.48 -5.27 7.18
N ARG A 161 -1.89 -4.06 7.63
CA ARG A 161 -3.04 -3.89 8.52
C ARG A 161 -4.35 -4.27 7.85
N GLU A 162 -4.58 -3.79 6.62
CA GLU A 162 -5.79 -4.11 5.84
C GLU A 162 -5.92 -5.61 5.59
N SER A 163 -4.83 -6.28 5.21
CA SER A 163 -4.82 -7.73 4.99
C SER A 163 -5.02 -8.52 6.29
N ALA A 164 -4.44 -8.06 7.42
CA ALA A 164 -4.66 -8.68 8.73
C ALA A 164 -6.10 -8.51 9.21
N GLU A 165 -6.72 -7.35 8.99
CA GLU A 165 -8.14 -7.13 9.32
C GLU A 165 -9.07 -8.00 8.47
N GLN A 166 -8.77 -8.14 7.19
CA GLN A 166 -9.53 -9.02 6.31
C GLN A 166 -9.44 -10.48 6.76
N ALA A 167 -8.23 -10.98 7.05
CA ALA A 167 -8.04 -12.32 7.56
C ALA A 167 -8.78 -12.57 8.90
N ARG A 168 -8.82 -11.57 9.80
CA ARG A 168 -9.59 -11.64 11.04
C ARG A 168 -11.09 -11.75 10.79
N ARG A 169 -11.65 -10.95 9.87
CA ARG A 169 -13.09 -11.00 9.51
C ARG A 169 -13.46 -12.35 8.91
N GLU A 170 -12.62 -12.91 8.04
CA GLU A 170 -12.82 -14.23 7.45
C GLU A 170 -12.80 -15.34 8.51
N ALA A 171 -11.82 -15.29 9.44
CA ALA A 171 -11.72 -16.24 10.54
C ALA A 171 -12.92 -16.14 11.50
N GLU A 172 -13.43 -14.94 11.78
CA GLU A 172 -14.61 -14.74 12.62
C GLU A 172 -15.87 -15.27 11.95
N ALA A 173 -16.06 -15.01 10.64
CA ALA A 173 -17.16 -15.56 9.87
C ALA A 173 -17.13 -17.10 9.83
N SER A 174 -15.97 -17.71 9.69
CA SER A 174 -15.79 -19.17 9.75
C SER A 174 -16.20 -19.72 11.12
N ARG A 175 -15.75 -19.11 12.23
CA ARG A 175 -16.11 -19.52 13.58
C ARG A 175 -17.62 -19.45 13.83
N ILE A 176 -18.27 -18.38 13.36
CA ILE A 176 -19.73 -18.23 13.47
C ILE A 176 -20.45 -19.36 12.72
N ASN A 177 -19.99 -19.68 11.50
CA ASN A 177 -20.57 -20.77 10.71
C ASN A 177 -20.34 -22.13 11.36
N GLU A 178 -19.14 -22.41 11.88
CA GLU A 178 -18.83 -23.62 12.62
C GLU A 178 -19.71 -23.78 13.87
N ALA A 179 -19.89 -22.70 14.64
CA ALA A 179 -20.77 -22.70 15.81
C ALA A 179 -22.24 -22.98 15.40
N ARG A 180 -22.72 -22.39 14.31
CA ARG A 180 -24.07 -22.65 13.79
C ARG A 180 -24.25 -24.11 13.34
N MET A 181 -23.25 -24.68 12.68
CA MET A 181 -23.28 -26.09 12.28
C MET A 181 -23.29 -27.02 13.48
N ALA A 182 -22.43 -26.78 14.46
CA ALA A 182 -22.39 -27.55 15.71
C ALA A 182 -23.70 -27.47 16.48
N GLU A 183 -24.31 -26.29 16.55
CA GLU A 183 -25.62 -26.12 17.19
C GLU A 183 -26.74 -26.87 16.45
N ARG A 184 -26.77 -26.80 15.12
CA ARG A 184 -27.75 -27.60 14.33
C ARG A 184 -27.58 -29.09 14.54
N GLU A 185 -26.34 -29.58 14.61
CA GLU A 185 -26.06 -30.99 14.85
C GLU A 185 -26.45 -31.40 16.28
N ARG A 186 -26.27 -30.54 17.28
CA ARG A 186 -26.72 -30.75 18.64
C ARG A 186 -28.26 -30.88 18.69
N ILE A 187 -28.97 -29.92 18.08
CA ILE A 187 -30.44 -29.92 18.02
C ILE A 187 -30.93 -31.17 17.31
N ALA A 188 -30.32 -31.55 16.18
CA ALA A 188 -30.72 -32.76 15.44
C ALA A 188 -30.55 -34.02 16.28
N ARG A 189 -29.46 -34.15 17.06
CA ARG A 189 -29.28 -35.29 17.99
C ARG A 189 -30.31 -35.29 19.11
N GLU A 190 -30.58 -34.13 19.72
CA GLU A 190 -31.58 -34.01 20.80
C GLU A 190 -32.96 -34.34 20.28
N MET A 191 -33.33 -33.89 19.08
CA MET A 191 -34.60 -34.28 18.43
C MET A 191 -34.66 -35.78 18.15
N HIS A 192 -33.54 -36.35 17.65
CA HIS A 192 -33.49 -37.79 17.38
C HIS A 192 -33.68 -38.61 18.66
N ASP A 193 -33.06 -38.21 19.76
CA ASP A 193 -33.19 -38.90 21.07
C ASP A 193 -34.62 -38.82 21.60
N VAL A 194 -35.27 -37.67 21.49
CA VAL A 194 -36.68 -37.50 21.89
C VAL A 194 -37.61 -38.40 21.06
N VAL A 195 -37.44 -38.43 19.73
CA VAL A 195 -38.23 -39.26 18.81
C VAL A 195 -37.97 -40.74 19.10
N ALA A 196 -36.71 -41.17 19.24
CA ALA A 196 -36.35 -42.55 19.53
C ALA A 196 -36.95 -43.03 20.87
N HIS A 197 -36.92 -42.16 21.93
CA HIS A 197 -37.51 -42.47 23.21
C HIS A 197 -39.05 -42.67 23.11
N ARG A 198 -39.76 -41.80 22.43
CA ARG A 198 -41.20 -41.89 22.20
C ARG A 198 -41.61 -43.12 21.39
N LEU A 199 -40.83 -43.43 20.32
CA LEU A 199 -41.03 -44.64 19.56
C LEU A 199 -40.84 -45.91 20.39
N SER A 200 -39.84 -45.89 21.27
CA SER A 200 -39.64 -47.00 22.20
C SER A 200 -40.81 -47.20 23.16
N LEU A 201 -41.43 -46.13 23.66
CA LEU A 201 -42.63 -46.19 24.48
C LEU A 201 -43.84 -46.71 23.70
N VAL A 202 -44.02 -46.29 22.44
CA VAL A 202 -45.06 -46.80 21.55
C VAL A 202 -44.85 -48.30 21.33
N ALA A 203 -43.66 -48.75 21.03
CA ALA A 203 -43.32 -50.16 20.82
C ALA A 203 -43.57 -51.00 22.10
N LEU A 204 -43.20 -50.46 23.29
CA LEU A 204 -43.44 -51.11 24.58
C LEU A 204 -44.95 -51.31 24.84
N HIS A 205 -45.78 -50.28 24.68
CA HIS A 205 -47.23 -50.35 24.88
C HIS A 205 -47.89 -51.23 23.87
N ALA A 206 -47.52 -51.18 22.58
CA ALA A 206 -48.03 -52.03 21.53
C ALA A 206 -47.68 -53.51 21.77
N GLY A 207 -46.40 -53.79 22.17
CA GLY A 207 -45.96 -55.11 22.56
C GLY A 207 -46.74 -55.69 23.78
N GLY A 208 -46.99 -54.84 24.77
CA GLY A 208 -47.79 -55.18 25.94
C GLY A 208 -49.25 -55.58 25.56
N LEU A 209 -49.86 -54.83 24.64
CA LEU A 209 -51.19 -55.16 24.07
C LEU A 209 -51.20 -56.49 23.32
N ALA A 210 -50.20 -56.76 22.53
CA ALA A 210 -50.09 -57.96 21.70
C ALA A 210 -49.85 -59.23 22.51
N TYR A 211 -49.15 -59.14 23.64
CA TYR A 211 -48.77 -60.30 24.43
C TYR A 211 -49.76 -60.68 25.56
N ARG A 212 -50.57 -59.73 26.06
CA ARG A 212 -51.52 -59.96 27.15
C ARG A 212 -52.88 -60.38 26.59
N THR A 213 -53.25 -61.63 26.79
CA THR A 213 -54.56 -62.22 26.34
C THR A 213 -55.71 -61.96 27.29
N ASN A 214 -55.47 -61.43 28.48
CA ASN A 214 -56.47 -61.24 29.55
C ASN A 214 -56.74 -59.74 29.85
N LEU A 215 -56.60 -58.86 28.89
CA LEU A 215 -56.92 -57.46 29.06
C LEU A 215 -58.44 -57.21 29.09
N THR A 216 -58.86 -56.37 30.04
CA THR A 216 -60.23 -55.81 30.01
C THR A 216 -60.32 -54.78 28.88
N ALA A 217 -61.55 -54.53 28.42
CA ALA A 217 -61.84 -53.56 27.35
C ALA A 217 -61.24 -52.13 27.75
N ASP A 218 -61.38 -51.77 29.03
CA ASP A 218 -60.92 -50.50 29.50
C ASP A 218 -59.34 -50.37 29.53
N GLU A 219 -58.65 -51.45 29.88
CA GLU A 219 -57.18 -51.52 29.84
C GLU A 219 -56.66 -51.47 28.40
N ALA A 220 -57.33 -52.18 27.48
CA ALA A 220 -56.96 -52.12 26.07
C ALA A 220 -57.18 -50.73 25.45
N GLN A 221 -58.28 -50.08 25.84
CA GLN A 221 -58.58 -48.71 25.36
C GLN A 221 -57.58 -47.68 25.97
N ALA A 222 -57.19 -47.84 27.25
CA ALA A 222 -56.19 -46.99 27.89
C ALA A 222 -54.83 -47.10 27.20
N ALA A 223 -54.38 -48.34 26.92
CA ALA A 223 -53.11 -48.56 26.20
C ALA A 223 -53.12 -48.02 24.78
N ALA A 224 -54.26 -48.19 24.05
CA ALA A 224 -54.40 -47.62 22.71
C ALA A 224 -54.33 -46.07 22.69
N ARG A 225 -54.95 -45.41 23.71
CA ARG A 225 -54.86 -43.96 23.88
C ARG A 225 -53.43 -43.51 24.16
N MET A 226 -52.67 -44.23 25.00
CA MET A 226 -51.27 -43.92 25.25
C MET A 226 -50.39 -44.06 24.01
N ILE A 227 -50.60 -45.07 23.18
CA ILE A 227 -49.94 -45.24 21.88
C ILE A 227 -50.23 -44.04 20.99
N GLN A 228 -51.53 -43.68 20.85
CA GLN A 228 -51.96 -42.56 20.01
C GLN A 228 -51.34 -41.24 20.46
N LEU A 229 -51.36 -40.94 21.79
CA LEU A 229 -50.76 -39.72 22.34
C LEU A 229 -49.24 -39.63 22.09
N ASN A 230 -48.53 -40.74 22.31
CA ASN A 230 -47.07 -40.77 22.08
C ASN A 230 -46.73 -40.68 20.58
N ALA A 231 -47.53 -41.28 19.68
CA ALA A 231 -47.35 -41.18 18.24
C ALA A 231 -47.62 -39.76 17.72
N GLN A 232 -48.69 -39.12 18.17
CA GLN A 232 -49.03 -37.74 17.79
C GLN A 232 -47.99 -36.74 18.30
N ALA A 233 -47.45 -36.95 19.51
CA ALA A 233 -46.38 -36.07 20.03
C ALA A 233 -45.03 -36.29 19.39
N SER A 234 -44.87 -37.29 18.51
CA SER A 234 -43.62 -37.59 17.77
C SER A 234 -43.56 -37.00 16.37
N LEU A 235 -44.66 -36.46 15.89
CA LEU A 235 -44.81 -35.76 14.60
C LEU A 235 -44.56 -34.26 14.77
#